data_c942ef6e967d25266f7d28ffbf388870
#
_entry.id   c942ef6e967d25266f7d28ffbf388870
#
_cell.length_a   1.000
_cell.length_b   1.000
_cell.length_c   1.000
_cell.angle_alpha   90.00
_cell.angle_beta   90.00
_cell.angle_gamma   90.00
#
_symmetry.space_group_name_H-M   'P 1'
#
loop_
_entity.id
_entity.type
_entity.pdbx_description
1 polymer ?
#
loop_
_entity_poly.entity_id
_entity_poly.type
_entity_poly.pdbx_seq_one_letter_code
_entity_poly.pdbx_strand_id
1 'polypeptide(L)'
;MNLCVISEYTCTFDDFEKMVEENQNEEVITDHLLTKVSDHKSVLLLNCVDMEAFQALMTSPEMKQWDEENGYVDIVYSMERIN
;
A
#
# COMPACT_ATOMS: atom_id res chain seq x y z
N MET A 1 5.28 12.62 3.76
CA MET A 1 4.76 11.23 3.85
C MET A 1 4.31 10.96 5.27
N ASN A 2 3.10 10.46 5.46
CA ASN A 2 2.52 10.25 6.79
C ASN A 2 2.17 8.79 7.10
N LEU A 3 2.31 7.89 6.13
CA LEU A 3 2.10 6.46 6.32
C LEU A 3 3.26 5.65 5.78
N CYS A 4 3.57 4.56 6.47
CA CYS A 4 4.51 3.53 6.04
C CYS A 4 3.80 2.19 6.05
N VAL A 5 3.74 1.52 4.91
CA VAL A 5 3.10 0.22 4.75
C VAL A 5 4.18 -0.83 4.45
N ILE A 6 4.36 -1.78 5.35
CA ILE A 6 5.25 -2.91 5.13
C ILE A 6 4.39 -4.08 4.69
N SER A 7 4.61 -4.56 3.47
CA SER A 7 3.77 -5.57 2.82
C SER A 7 4.55 -6.83 2.50
N GLU A 8 3.91 -7.99 2.70
CA GLU A 8 4.40 -9.29 2.27
C GLU A 8 3.31 -9.99 1.46
N TYR A 9 3.69 -10.74 0.43
CA TYR A 9 2.77 -11.36 -0.50
C TYR A 9 3.42 -12.55 -1.19
N THR A 10 2.60 -13.43 -1.79
CA THR A 10 3.10 -14.60 -2.55
C THR A 10 3.34 -14.31 -4.03
N CYS A 11 2.72 -13.26 -4.57
CA CYS A 11 3.03 -12.80 -5.92
C CYS A 11 4.41 -12.11 -5.96
N THR A 12 4.84 -11.70 -7.15
CA THR A 12 6.12 -11.00 -7.30
C THR A 12 5.99 -9.52 -6.95
N PHE A 13 7.13 -8.87 -6.69
CA PHE A 13 7.15 -7.42 -6.49
C PHE A 13 6.58 -6.68 -7.71
N ASP A 14 6.88 -7.14 -8.93
CA ASP A 14 6.37 -6.51 -10.15
C ASP A 14 4.84 -6.56 -10.21
N ASP A 15 4.24 -7.66 -9.80
CA ASP A 15 2.77 -7.79 -9.72
C ASP A 15 2.19 -6.85 -8.67
N PHE A 16 2.86 -6.74 -7.52
CA PHE A 16 2.45 -5.83 -6.45
C PHE A 16 2.55 -4.36 -6.90
N GLU A 17 3.67 -3.99 -7.52
CA GLU A 17 3.87 -2.63 -8.07
C GLU A 17 2.78 -2.26 -9.07
N LYS A 18 2.44 -3.20 -9.95
CA LYS A 18 1.37 -3.00 -10.94
C LYS A 18 0.03 -2.75 -10.26
N MET A 19 -0.28 -3.52 -9.21
CA MET A 19 -1.51 -3.33 -8.43
C MET A 19 -1.54 -1.95 -7.78
N VAL A 20 -0.44 -1.50 -7.20
CA VAL A 20 -0.33 -0.17 -6.59
C VAL A 20 -0.59 0.91 -7.64
N GLU A 21 0.03 0.80 -8.82
CA GLU A 21 -0.15 1.77 -9.91
C GLU A 21 -1.59 1.80 -10.43
N GLU A 22 -2.24 0.65 -10.56
CA GLU A 22 -3.62 0.55 -11.04
C GLU A 22 -4.65 1.10 -10.04
N ASN A 23 -4.31 1.17 -8.77
CA ASN A 23 -5.22 1.60 -7.71
C ASN A 23 -4.88 2.99 -7.15
N GLN A 24 -4.10 3.78 -7.87
CA GLN A 24 -3.77 5.14 -7.42
C GLN A 24 -5.00 6.04 -7.45
N ASN A 25 -5.16 6.83 -6.40
CA ASN A 25 -6.21 7.83 -6.28
C ASN A 25 -5.61 9.10 -5.66
N GLU A 26 -5.40 10.13 -6.49
CA GLU A 26 -4.77 11.38 -6.10
C GLU A 26 -5.59 12.18 -5.08
N GLU A 27 -6.89 11.92 -4.98
CA GLU A 27 -7.74 12.55 -3.96
C GLU A 27 -7.50 11.96 -2.57
N VAL A 28 -6.90 10.78 -2.49
CA VAL A 28 -6.60 10.07 -1.24
C VAL A 28 -5.10 10.07 -0.95
N ILE A 29 -4.30 9.78 -1.97
CA ILE A 29 -2.83 9.67 -1.87
C ILE A 29 -2.21 10.66 -2.85
N THR A 30 -1.54 11.68 -2.32
CA THR A 30 -0.94 12.75 -3.12
C THR A 30 0.48 12.45 -3.55
N ASP A 31 1.17 11.53 -2.84
CA ASP A 31 2.54 11.15 -3.15
C ASP A 31 2.82 9.76 -2.58
N HIS A 32 3.71 9.02 -3.22
CA HIS A 32 4.14 7.72 -2.72
C HIS A 32 5.54 7.36 -3.20
N LEU A 33 6.20 6.49 -2.44
CA LEU A 33 7.50 5.93 -2.76
C LEU A 33 7.47 4.44 -2.42
N LEU A 34 7.60 3.59 -3.44
CA LEU A 34 7.60 2.14 -3.30
C LEU A 34 9.02 1.60 -3.40
N THR A 35 9.45 0.85 -2.40
CA THR A 35 10.79 0.27 -2.34
C THR A 35 10.71 -1.25 -2.22
N LYS A 36 11.39 -1.95 -3.13
CA LYS A 36 11.52 -3.40 -3.11
C LYS A 36 12.49 -3.82 -2.01
N VAL A 37 12.05 -4.73 -1.14
CA VAL A 37 12.92 -5.40 -0.16
C VAL A 37 13.34 -6.78 -0.70
N SER A 38 12.37 -7.51 -1.25
CA SER A 38 12.58 -8.79 -1.92
C SER A 38 11.47 -8.99 -2.95
N ASP A 39 11.45 -10.12 -3.67
CA ASP A 39 10.36 -10.41 -4.60
C ASP A 39 8.99 -10.53 -3.93
N HIS A 40 8.97 -10.75 -2.62
CA HIS A 40 7.74 -10.98 -1.86
C HIS A 40 7.57 -10.02 -0.70
N LYS A 41 8.31 -8.92 -0.69
CA LYS A 41 8.24 -7.92 0.39
C LYS A 41 8.59 -6.53 -0.12
N SER A 42 7.84 -5.53 0.34
CA SER A 42 8.08 -4.13 -0.03
C SER A 42 7.77 -3.20 1.13
N VAL A 43 8.30 -1.98 1.03
CA VAL A 43 7.97 -0.86 1.90
C VAL A 43 7.39 0.24 1.02
N LEU A 44 6.20 0.70 1.35
CA LEU A 44 5.50 1.77 0.66
C LEU A 44 5.33 2.96 1.61
N LEU A 45 5.96 4.07 1.26
CA LEU A 45 5.75 5.34 1.96
C LEU A 45 4.73 6.14 1.17
N LEU A 46 3.71 6.66 1.84
CA LEU A 46 2.71 7.48 1.15
C LEU A 46 2.30 8.70 1.97
N ASN A 47 1.82 9.68 1.24
CA ASN A 47 1.16 10.84 1.84
C ASN A 47 -0.34 10.70 1.63
N CYS A 48 -1.04 10.31 2.68
CA CYS A 48 -2.49 10.12 2.67
C CYS A 48 -3.17 11.37 3.23
N VAL A 49 -4.12 11.92 2.46
CA VAL A 49 -4.86 13.14 2.85
C VAL A 49 -6.27 12.85 3.31
N ASP A 50 -6.75 11.61 3.15
CA ASP A 50 -8.08 11.18 3.61
C ASP A 50 -7.98 9.74 4.14
N MET A 51 -7.82 9.62 5.46
CA MET A 51 -7.63 8.33 6.12
C MET A 51 -8.87 7.42 6.02
N GLU A 52 -10.06 7.98 6.07
CA GLU A 52 -11.29 7.20 5.95
C GLU A 52 -11.41 6.60 4.55
N ALA A 53 -11.14 7.40 3.52
CA ALA A 53 -11.15 6.94 2.14
C ALA A 53 -10.06 5.89 1.89
N PHE A 54 -8.87 6.06 2.52
CA PHE A 54 -7.79 5.08 2.44
C PHE A 54 -8.22 3.73 3.04
N GLN A 55 -8.82 3.76 4.23
CA GLN A 55 -9.33 2.54 4.86
C GLN A 55 -10.42 1.87 4.03
N ALA A 56 -11.33 2.66 3.46
CA ALA A 56 -12.38 2.15 2.59
C ALA A 56 -11.79 1.47 1.34
N LEU A 57 -10.75 2.06 0.75
CA LEU A 57 -10.04 1.48 -0.40
C LEU A 57 -9.37 0.15 -0.01
N MET A 58 -8.66 0.11 1.11
CA MET A 58 -7.93 -1.08 1.56
C MET A 58 -8.84 -2.22 1.99
N THR A 59 -10.09 -1.94 2.36
CA THR A 59 -11.07 -2.93 2.79
C THR A 59 -12.16 -3.19 1.76
N SER A 60 -12.03 -2.67 0.54
CA SER A 60 -12.98 -2.91 -0.55
C SER A 60 -13.03 -4.40 -0.92
N PRO A 61 -14.16 -4.89 -1.49
CA PRO A 61 -14.26 -6.30 -1.90
C PRO A 61 -13.17 -6.70 -2.90
N GLU A 62 -12.82 -5.82 -3.84
CA GLU A 62 -11.78 -6.07 -4.83
C GLU A 62 -10.40 -6.25 -4.16
N MET A 63 -10.08 -5.41 -3.18
CA MET A 63 -8.81 -5.50 -2.46
C MET A 63 -8.76 -6.73 -1.57
N LYS A 64 -9.86 -7.09 -0.91
CA LYS A 64 -9.93 -8.31 -0.11
C LYS A 64 -9.72 -9.55 -0.96
N GLN A 65 -10.32 -9.58 -2.16
CA GLN A 65 -10.13 -10.69 -3.09
C GLN A 65 -8.68 -10.77 -3.53
N TRP A 66 -8.08 -9.66 -3.89
CA TRP A 66 -6.66 -9.60 -4.29
C TRP A 66 -5.76 -10.08 -3.16
N ASP A 67 -6.02 -9.65 -1.92
CA ASP A 67 -5.26 -10.05 -0.73
C ASP A 67 -5.31 -11.58 -0.53
N GLU A 68 -6.48 -12.19 -0.66
CA GLU A 68 -6.66 -13.64 -0.55
C GLU A 68 -5.92 -14.39 -1.65
N GLU A 69 -6.02 -13.92 -2.89
CA GLU A 69 -5.39 -14.56 -4.04
C GLU A 69 -3.86 -14.50 -4.00
N ASN A 70 -3.31 -13.48 -3.36
CA ASN A 70 -1.87 -13.23 -3.34
C ASN A 70 -1.23 -13.40 -1.96
N GLY A 71 -1.95 -13.98 -1.00
CA GLY A 71 -1.44 -14.19 0.35
C GLY A 71 -0.92 -12.93 1.01
N TYR A 72 -1.60 -11.80 0.76
CA TYR A 72 -1.15 -10.47 1.18
C TYR A 72 -1.37 -10.24 2.67
N VAL A 73 -0.32 -9.77 3.34
CA VAL A 73 -0.38 -9.27 4.71
C VAL A 73 0.40 -7.97 4.79
N ASP A 74 -0.05 -7.05 5.63
CA ASP A 74 0.64 -5.78 5.82
C ASP A 74 0.62 -5.31 7.27
N ILE A 75 1.53 -4.35 7.54
CA ILE A 75 1.53 -3.57 8.77
C ILE A 75 1.58 -2.11 8.32
N VAL A 76 0.64 -1.30 8.80
CA VAL A 76 0.55 0.12 8.47
C VAL A 76 0.96 0.93 9.69
N TYR A 77 1.97 1.78 9.51
CA TYR A 77 2.45 2.69 10.56
C TYR A 77 2.13 4.12 10.17
N SER A 78 1.74 4.93 11.16
CA SER A 78 1.70 6.38 10.99
C SER A 78 3.10 6.94 11.24
N MET A 79 3.46 8.02 10.52
CA MET A 79 4.76 8.68 10.65
C MET A 79 4.55 10.16 10.94
N GLU A 80 5.40 10.70 11.82
CA GLU A 80 5.45 12.12 12.12
C GLU A 80 6.84 12.66 11.79
N ARG A 81 6.88 13.81 11.14
CA ARG A 81 8.13 14.52 10.90
C ARG A 81 8.54 15.24 12.18
N ILE A 82 9.79 15.06 12.61
CA ILE A 82 10.31 15.60 13.87
C ILE A 82 11.26 16.79 13.70
N ASN A 83 11.51 17.20 12.46
CA ASN A 83 12.38 18.35 12.16
C ASN A 83 11.79 19.29 11.12
#